data_04f12bb2729b2289ed4f8191866381c2
#
_entry.id   04f12bb2729b2289ed4f8191866381c2
#
_cell.length_a   1.000
_cell.length_b   1.000
_cell.length_c   1.000
_cell.angle_alpha   90.00
_cell.angle_beta   90.00
_cell.angle_gamma   90.00
#
_symmetry.space_group_name_H-M   'P 1'
#
loop_
_entity.id
_entity.type
_entity.pdbx_description
1 polymer ?
#
loop_
_entity_poly.entity_id
_entity_poly.type
_entity_poly.pdbx_seq_one_letter_code
_entity_poly.pdbx_strand_id
1 'polypeptide(L)'
;RDVERSRGLGDVYKRQDLEESLAMLKMQHEDGVRKIIITPHYRRRMFETPAKKVHEQFLKLQEAAKKEYPDMSLYLGCELHSNMDLQDILEKRKYVTMAGSSYVLLEFSEGDSAQHIRERVYNVLSCGYEPIIAHVERYQATVKSVGFSSDLVDMGARLQVNVESILGKYTWGAKRYCRKLMKEDLLGFVGSDSHNTKTRIPNIGAGAAYVSKKMGEAYAERIFHDNPMEILRDAGEI
;
A
#
# COMPACT_ATOMS: atom_id res chain seq x y z
N ARG A 1 -16.44 0.73 19.39
CA ARG A 1 -16.78 2.04 18.79
C ARG A 1 -16.00 2.12 17.49
N ASP A 2 -16.63 1.93 16.64
CA ASP A 2 -16.93 1.86 15.25
C ASP A 2 -16.00 2.77 14.44
N VAL A 3 -15.08 2.25 14.11
CA VAL A 3 -14.39 1.74 13.02
C VAL A 3 -15.16 1.91 11.70
N GLU A 4 -15.31 3.17 11.28
CA GLU A 4 -15.42 3.51 9.88
C GLU A 4 -14.06 3.30 9.22
N ARG A 5 -13.80 2.02 8.93
CA ARG A 5 -12.59 1.58 8.27
C ARG A 5 -12.89 1.36 6.82
N SER A 6 -12.11 2.09 6.00
CA SER A 6 -11.87 1.80 4.59
C SER A 6 -13.08 1.25 3.85
N ARG A 7 -13.88 2.12 3.33
CA ARG A 7 -14.72 1.83 2.18
C ARG A 7 -13.79 1.69 0.97
N GLY A 8 -12.95 0.66 1.02
CA GLY A 8 -12.23 0.24 -0.16
C GLY A 8 -13.20 -0.26 -1.22
N LEU A 9 -12.73 -0.50 -2.43
CA LEU A 9 -13.50 -1.04 -3.57
C LEU A 9 -14.43 -2.24 -3.24
N GLY A 10 -14.31 -2.82 -2.04
CA GLY A 10 -15.14 -3.92 -1.55
C GLY A 10 -16.60 -3.59 -1.29
N ASP A 11 -16.93 -2.35 -0.91
CA ASP A 11 -18.28 -1.91 -0.55
C ASP A 11 -18.96 -1.06 -1.63
N VAL A 12 -18.30 -0.85 -2.77
CA VAL A 12 -18.76 0.05 -3.83
C VAL A 12 -19.91 -0.56 -4.61
N TYR A 13 -21.11 -0.24 -4.18
CA TYR A 13 -22.33 -0.57 -4.90
C TYR A 13 -23.16 0.65 -5.32
N LYS A 14 -22.67 1.87 -5.08
CA LYS A 14 -23.42 3.10 -5.35
C LYS A 14 -22.66 4.02 -6.30
N ARG A 15 -23.40 4.77 -7.11
CA ARG A 15 -22.86 5.82 -7.99
C ARG A 15 -21.97 6.83 -7.23
N GLN A 16 -22.29 7.12 -5.97
CA GLN A 16 -21.52 7.98 -5.08
C GLN A 16 -20.08 7.46 -4.82
N ASP A 17 -19.88 6.17 -4.77
CA ASP A 17 -18.56 5.57 -4.51
C ASP A 17 -17.63 5.70 -5.73
N LEU A 18 -18.16 5.62 -6.95
CA LEU A 18 -17.39 5.88 -8.17
C LEU A 18 -17.02 7.36 -8.27
N GLU A 19 -17.94 8.26 -7.96
CA GLU A 19 -17.70 9.70 -7.95
C GLU A 19 -16.63 10.09 -6.92
N GLU A 20 -16.65 9.50 -5.71
CA GLU A 20 -15.63 9.73 -4.69
C GLU A 20 -14.27 9.15 -5.12
N SER A 21 -14.26 7.96 -5.74
CA SER A 21 -13.04 7.38 -6.27
C SER A 21 -12.42 8.25 -7.38
N LEU A 22 -13.23 8.77 -8.30
CA LEU A 22 -12.76 9.70 -9.33
C LEU A 22 -12.26 11.02 -8.73
N ALA A 23 -12.91 11.52 -7.68
CA ALA A 23 -12.43 12.71 -6.98
C ALA A 23 -11.07 12.48 -6.29
N MET A 24 -10.84 11.30 -5.71
CA MET A 24 -9.52 10.93 -5.19
C MET A 24 -8.47 10.79 -6.31
N LEU A 25 -8.83 10.21 -7.45
CA LEU A 25 -7.93 10.13 -8.62
C LEU A 25 -7.58 11.53 -9.15
N LYS A 26 -8.55 12.46 -9.15
CA LYS A 26 -8.30 13.86 -9.50
C LYS A 26 -7.22 14.47 -8.61
N MET A 27 -7.36 14.33 -7.30
CA MET A 27 -6.36 14.84 -6.34
C MET A 27 -4.97 14.24 -6.59
N GLN A 28 -4.90 12.94 -6.86
CA GLN A 28 -3.64 12.27 -7.18
C GLN A 28 -3.04 12.75 -8.51
N HIS A 29 -3.89 12.96 -9.52
CA HIS A 29 -3.47 13.49 -10.81
C HIS A 29 -2.90 14.91 -10.70
N GLU A 30 -3.55 15.76 -9.91
CA GLU A 30 -3.10 17.12 -9.59
C GLU A 30 -1.78 17.12 -8.81
N ASP A 31 -1.54 16.11 -7.97
CA ASP A 31 -0.28 15.85 -7.27
C ASP A 31 0.85 15.29 -8.18
N GLY A 32 0.56 15.09 -9.47
CA GLY A 32 1.53 14.57 -10.44
C GLY A 32 1.60 13.05 -10.56
N VAL A 33 0.75 12.31 -9.84
CA VAL A 33 0.69 10.84 -9.95
C VAL A 33 0.08 10.43 -11.28
N ARG A 34 0.70 9.44 -11.94
CA ARG A 34 0.27 8.93 -13.26
C ARG A 34 0.03 7.42 -13.27
N LYS A 35 0.55 6.71 -12.28
CA LYS A 35 0.35 5.27 -12.13
C LYS A 35 -0.06 4.94 -10.71
N ILE A 36 -1.13 4.17 -10.55
CA ILE A 36 -1.69 3.85 -9.22
C ILE A 36 -2.00 2.36 -9.17
N ILE A 37 -1.49 1.68 -8.14
CA ILE A 37 -1.93 0.33 -7.79
C ILE A 37 -2.99 0.47 -6.69
N ILE A 38 -4.21 0.10 -7.00
CA ILE A 38 -5.35 0.15 -6.08
C ILE A 38 -5.40 -1.15 -5.30
N THR A 39 -5.33 -1.06 -3.97
CA THR A 39 -5.17 -2.19 -3.06
C THR A 39 -6.33 -2.32 -2.08
N PRO A 40 -7.51 -2.81 -2.52
CA PRO A 40 -8.61 -3.07 -1.60
C PRO A 40 -8.21 -4.09 -0.55
N HIS A 41 -8.73 -3.92 0.67
CA HIS A 41 -8.46 -4.86 1.75
C HIS A 41 -9.05 -6.23 1.49
N TYR A 42 -8.31 -7.26 1.87
CA TYR A 42 -8.81 -8.62 2.00
C TYR A 42 -8.51 -9.15 3.41
N ARG A 43 -9.55 -9.22 4.22
CA ARG A 43 -9.48 -9.66 5.61
C ARG A 43 -10.65 -10.57 5.94
N ARG A 44 -10.36 -11.76 6.44
CA ARG A 44 -11.34 -12.78 6.78
C ARG A 44 -12.40 -12.24 7.77
N ARG A 45 -13.66 -12.53 7.48
CA ARG A 45 -14.86 -12.12 8.27
C ARG A 45 -15.11 -10.60 8.33
N MET A 46 -14.33 -9.80 7.64
CA MET A 46 -14.51 -8.35 7.58
C MET A 46 -14.61 -7.82 6.15
N PHE A 47 -13.65 -8.16 5.30
CA PHE A 47 -13.53 -7.70 3.91
C PHE A 47 -13.24 -8.90 3.00
N GLU A 48 -14.25 -9.74 2.77
CA GLU A 48 -14.17 -10.96 1.93
C GLU A 48 -14.93 -10.77 0.62
N THR A 49 -14.82 -9.60 0.01
CA THR A 49 -15.47 -9.37 -1.27
C THR A 49 -14.95 -10.36 -2.31
N PRO A 50 -15.84 -11.06 -3.04
CA PRO A 50 -15.41 -12.00 -4.07
C PRO A 50 -14.51 -11.32 -5.11
N ALA A 51 -13.41 -11.97 -5.48
CA ALA A 51 -12.42 -11.44 -6.42
C ALA A 51 -13.05 -10.97 -7.75
N LYS A 52 -14.04 -11.70 -8.25
CA LYS A 52 -14.81 -11.32 -9.45
C LYS A 52 -15.47 -9.96 -9.30
N LYS A 53 -16.11 -9.70 -8.14
CA LYS A 53 -16.78 -8.43 -7.89
C LYS A 53 -15.79 -7.27 -7.76
N VAL A 54 -14.66 -7.49 -7.10
CA VAL A 54 -13.57 -6.50 -7.01
C VAL A 54 -13.06 -6.14 -8.41
N HIS A 55 -12.83 -7.14 -9.24
CA HIS A 55 -12.35 -6.95 -10.61
C HIS A 55 -13.36 -6.19 -11.48
N GLU A 56 -14.66 -6.55 -11.42
CA GLU A 56 -15.71 -5.83 -12.14
C GLU A 56 -15.80 -4.35 -11.77
N GLN A 57 -15.62 -4.04 -10.49
CA GLN A 57 -15.61 -2.66 -9.99
C GLN A 57 -14.37 -1.91 -10.43
N PHE A 58 -13.22 -2.57 -10.36
CA PHE A 58 -11.96 -2.00 -10.84
C PHE A 58 -12.04 -1.63 -12.31
N LEU A 59 -12.59 -2.50 -13.18
CA LEU A 59 -12.75 -2.21 -14.60
C LEU A 59 -13.64 -0.99 -14.87
N LYS A 60 -14.72 -0.83 -14.10
CA LYS A 60 -15.59 0.36 -14.20
C LYS A 60 -14.84 1.65 -13.83
N LEU A 61 -14.04 1.60 -12.74
CA LEU A 61 -13.23 2.74 -12.34
C LEU A 61 -12.13 3.04 -13.36
N GLN A 62 -11.47 2.02 -13.89
CA GLN A 62 -10.43 2.15 -14.90
C GLN A 62 -10.98 2.77 -16.19
N GLU A 63 -12.17 2.34 -16.64
CA GLU A 63 -12.84 2.93 -17.82
C GLU A 63 -13.22 4.39 -17.58
N ALA A 64 -13.76 4.72 -16.43
CA ALA A 64 -14.12 6.09 -16.09
C ALA A 64 -12.86 6.99 -15.96
N ALA A 65 -11.83 6.51 -15.28
CA ALA A 65 -10.56 7.22 -15.15
C ALA A 65 -9.88 7.48 -16.50
N LYS A 66 -9.91 6.52 -17.41
CA LYS A 66 -9.33 6.68 -18.76
C LYS A 66 -10.01 7.78 -19.57
N LYS A 67 -11.31 8.03 -19.34
CA LYS A 67 -12.05 9.12 -20.00
C LYS A 67 -11.67 10.50 -19.45
N GLU A 68 -11.43 10.60 -18.14
CA GLU A 68 -11.17 11.88 -17.47
C GLU A 68 -9.66 12.20 -17.39
N TYR A 69 -8.83 11.16 -17.23
CA TYR A 69 -7.37 11.26 -17.05
C TYR A 69 -6.66 10.26 -17.99
N PRO A 70 -6.61 10.51 -19.31
CA PRO A 70 -6.09 9.56 -20.29
C PRO A 70 -4.58 9.25 -20.13
N ASP A 71 -3.85 10.10 -19.40
CA ASP A 71 -2.44 9.94 -19.05
C ASP A 71 -2.21 9.20 -17.73
N MET A 72 -3.29 8.74 -17.04
CA MET A 72 -3.22 7.96 -15.82
C MET A 72 -3.51 6.48 -16.08
N SER A 73 -2.68 5.61 -15.52
CA SER A 73 -2.85 4.16 -15.57
C SER A 73 -3.19 3.61 -14.18
N LEU A 74 -4.22 2.77 -14.12
CA LEU A 74 -4.65 2.10 -12.89
C LEU A 74 -4.38 0.61 -12.98
N TYR A 75 -3.86 0.05 -11.89
CA TYR A 75 -3.58 -1.37 -11.71
C TYR A 75 -4.30 -1.89 -10.47
N LEU A 76 -4.64 -3.17 -10.46
CA LEU A 76 -5.30 -3.79 -9.32
C LEU A 76 -4.28 -4.57 -8.50
N GLY A 77 -4.33 -4.38 -7.19
CA GLY A 77 -3.63 -5.16 -6.19
C GLY A 77 -4.55 -5.56 -5.06
N CYS A 78 -3.98 -5.89 -3.91
CA CYS A 78 -4.73 -6.25 -2.71
C CYS A 78 -3.89 -5.95 -1.47
N GLU A 79 -4.50 -5.41 -0.44
CA GLU A 79 -3.91 -5.35 0.90
C GLU A 79 -4.39 -6.56 1.70
N LEU A 80 -3.51 -7.55 1.85
CA LEU A 80 -3.80 -8.85 2.42
C LEU A 80 -3.49 -8.88 3.92
N HIS A 81 -4.50 -9.10 4.76
CA HIS A 81 -4.28 -9.20 6.20
C HIS A 81 -3.61 -10.52 6.60
N SER A 82 -2.63 -10.44 7.47
CA SER A 82 -1.76 -11.55 7.90
C SER A 82 -2.45 -12.71 8.63
N ASN A 83 -3.70 -12.53 9.09
CA ASN A 83 -4.47 -13.59 9.76
C ASN A 83 -5.12 -14.59 8.76
N MET A 84 -4.89 -14.40 7.48
CA MET A 84 -5.36 -15.31 6.43
C MET A 84 -4.44 -16.52 6.29
N ASP A 85 -4.97 -17.59 5.70
CA ASP A 85 -4.15 -18.68 5.19
C ASP A 85 -3.46 -18.18 3.90
N LEU A 86 -2.24 -17.64 4.07
CA LEU A 86 -1.51 -16.98 2.99
C LEU A 86 -1.22 -17.96 1.84
N GLN A 87 -0.83 -19.19 2.14
CA GLN A 87 -0.50 -20.18 1.13
C GLN A 87 -1.73 -20.51 0.26
N ASP A 88 -2.87 -20.83 0.89
CA ASP A 88 -4.13 -21.14 0.19
C ASP A 88 -4.61 -19.97 -0.68
N ILE A 89 -4.44 -18.75 -0.18
CA ILE A 89 -4.84 -17.52 -0.89
C ILE A 89 -3.95 -17.25 -2.09
N LEU A 90 -2.64 -17.33 -1.91
CA LEU A 90 -1.67 -17.08 -2.98
C LEU A 90 -1.80 -18.10 -4.12
N GLU A 91 -2.07 -19.37 -3.78
CA GLU A 91 -2.30 -20.42 -4.77
C GLU A 91 -3.62 -20.27 -5.55
N LYS A 92 -4.68 -19.80 -4.88
CA LYS A 92 -6.05 -19.82 -5.44
C LYS A 92 -6.53 -18.49 -6.02
N ARG A 93 -5.89 -17.36 -5.72
CA ARG A 93 -6.41 -16.02 -6.05
C ARG A 93 -5.50 -15.22 -6.96
N LYS A 94 -6.00 -14.88 -8.16
CA LYS A 94 -5.26 -14.10 -9.17
C LYS A 94 -5.05 -12.62 -8.81
N TYR A 95 -5.80 -12.03 -7.86
CA TYR A 95 -5.79 -10.58 -7.58
C TYR A 95 -5.30 -10.23 -6.19
N VAL A 96 -4.45 -11.07 -5.60
CA VAL A 96 -3.87 -10.82 -4.28
C VAL A 96 -2.48 -10.21 -4.33
N THR A 97 -1.84 -10.21 -5.50
CA THR A 97 -0.54 -9.59 -5.72
C THR A 97 -0.67 -8.19 -6.29
N MET A 98 0.36 -7.38 -6.13
CA MET A 98 0.40 -6.01 -6.64
C MET A 98 0.49 -6.01 -8.17
N ALA A 99 -0.56 -5.57 -8.86
CA ALA A 99 -0.63 -5.53 -10.32
C ALA A 99 -0.40 -6.89 -11.02
N GLY A 100 -0.57 -8.02 -10.34
CA GLY A 100 -0.27 -9.35 -10.88
C GLY A 100 1.21 -9.75 -10.85
N SER A 101 2.05 -8.97 -10.20
CA SER A 101 3.48 -9.22 -9.97
C SER A 101 3.75 -10.31 -8.92
N SER A 102 5.01 -10.55 -8.58
CA SER A 102 5.43 -11.37 -7.43
C SER A 102 5.25 -10.66 -6.07
N TYR A 103 4.96 -9.37 -6.04
CA TYR A 103 4.86 -8.58 -4.81
C TYR A 103 3.50 -8.75 -4.12
N VAL A 104 3.53 -8.96 -2.79
CA VAL A 104 2.35 -9.10 -1.93
C VAL A 104 2.38 -8.03 -0.84
N LEU A 105 1.34 -7.19 -0.78
CA LEU A 105 1.17 -6.18 0.27
C LEU A 105 0.50 -6.80 1.48
N LEU A 106 1.23 -6.89 2.61
CA LEU A 106 0.80 -7.50 3.86
C LEU A 106 0.42 -6.46 4.91
N GLU A 107 -0.79 -6.58 5.45
CA GLU A 107 -1.25 -5.83 6.61
C GLU A 107 -1.20 -6.70 7.86
N PHE A 108 -0.80 -6.11 9.00
CA PHE A 108 -0.80 -6.72 10.33
C PHE A 108 -1.71 -5.94 11.28
N SER A 109 -2.06 -6.55 12.42
CA SER A 109 -2.68 -5.81 13.51
C SER A 109 -1.61 -5.03 14.28
N GLU A 110 -1.94 -3.85 14.80
CA GLU A 110 -0.99 -2.98 15.50
C GLU A 110 -0.26 -3.64 16.67
N GLY A 111 -0.92 -4.61 17.33
CA GLY A 111 -0.39 -5.38 18.47
C GLY A 111 0.25 -6.71 18.11
N ASP A 112 0.37 -7.06 16.84
CA ASP A 112 0.98 -8.33 16.44
C ASP A 112 2.45 -8.39 16.90
N SER A 113 2.86 -9.59 17.37
CA SER A 113 4.20 -9.80 17.88
C SER A 113 5.24 -9.81 16.75
N ALA A 114 6.49 -9.48 17.08
CA ALA A 114 7.62 -9.58 16.14
C ALA A 114 7.76 -10.99 15.56
N GLN A 115 7.52 -12.03 16.38
CA GLN A 115 7.55 -13.41 15.91
C GLN A 115 6.46 -13.67 14.87
N HIS A 116 5.23 -13.24 15.12
CA HIS A 116 4.12 -13.41 14.16
C HIS A 116 4.44 -12.71 12.83
N ILE A 117 4.96 -11.48 12.87
CA ILE A 117 5.34 -10.75 11.66
C ILE A 117 6.42 -11.52 10.87
N ARG A 118 7.49 -12.01 11.55
CA ARG A 118 8.53 -12.82 10.91
C ARG A 118 7.98 -14.08 10.25
N GLU A 119 7.13 -14.82 10.96
CA GLU A 119 6.53 -16.05 10.43
C GLU A 119 5.70 -15.78 9.18
N ARG A 120 4.92 -14.70 9.14
CA ARG A 120 4.12 -14.36 7.96
C ARG A 120 4.97 -13.89 6.78
N VAL A 121 6.00 -13.08 7.03
CA VAL A 121 6.99 -12.70 6.02
C VAL A 121 7.65 -13.96 5.44
N TYR A 122 8.13 -14.87 6.29
CA TYR A 122 8.73 -16.13 5.87
C TYR A 122 7.76 -16.97 5.01
N ASN A 123 6.48 -17.05 5.40
CA ASN A 123 5.48 -17.81 4.64
C ASN A 123 5.30 -17.27 3.21
N VAL A 124 5.25 -15.94 3.05
CA VAL A 124 5.15 -15.32 1.72
C VAL A 124 6.39 -15.62 0.88
N LEU A 125 7.58 -15.43 1.46
CA LEU A 125 8.85 -15.75 0.79
C LEU A 125 8.95 -17.23 0.38
N SER A 126 8.50 -18.15 1.26
CA SER A 126 8.49 -19.58 0.99
C SER A 126 7.55 -19.99 -0.14
N CYS A 127 6.51 -19.18 -0.42
CA CYS A 127 5.64 -19.35 -1.57
C CYS A 127 6.21 -18.74 -2.87
N GLY A 128 7.42 -18.17 -2.83
CA GLY A 128 8.06 -17.54 -3.98
C GLY A 128 7.61 -16.12 -4.29
N TYR A 129 7.00 -15.42 -3.30
CA TYR A 129 6.55 -14.04 -3.43
C TYR A 129 7.42 -13.07 -2.63
N GLU A 130 7.38 -11.79 -3.00
CA GLU A 130 8.10 -10.71 -2.34
C GLU A 130 7.15 -9.92 -1.41
N PRO A 131 7.31 -9.99 -0.07
CA PRO A 131 6.43 -9.29 0.84
C PRO A 131 6.76 -7.79 0.94
N ILE A 132 5.73 -6.96 0.78
CA ILE A 132 5.75 -5.54 1.16
C ILE A 132 4.94 -5.42 2.45
N ILE A 133 5.53 -4.90 3.52
CA ILE A 133 4.84 -4.69 4.78
C ILE A 133 4.18 -3.31 4.74
N ALA A 134 2.84 -3.27 4.71
CA ALA A 134 2.04 -2.06 4.66
C ALA A 134 2.17 -1.25 5.94
N HIS A 135 2.18 0.07 5.83
CA HIS A 135 2.18 1.06 6.93
C HIS A 135 2.90 0.58 8.21
N VAL A 136 4.16 0.15 8.01
CA VAL A 136 5.00 -0.48 9.05
C VAL A 136 5.16 0.38 10.31
N GLU A 137 4.96 1.67 10.21
CA GLU A 137 5.00 2.64 11.30
C GLU A 137 3.82 2.55 12.28
N ARG A 138 2.83 1.69 12.00
CA ARG A 138 1.68 1.45 12.88
C ARG A 138 1.88 0.28 13.82
N TYR A 139 2.85 -0.60 13.58
CA TYR A 139 3.05 -1.79 14.40
C TYR A 139 3.97 -1.53 15.58
N GLN A 140 3.51 -1.94 16.77
CA GLN A 140 4.29 -1.74 17.99
C GLN A 140 5.65 -2.44 17.94
N ALA A 141 5.73 -3.61 17.31
CA ALA A 141 6.95 -4.39 17.20
C ALA A 141 8.05 -3.63 16.43
N THR A 142 7.69 -3.00 15.31
CA THR A 142 8.64 -2.27 14.44
C THR A 142 8.99 -0.90 15.02
N VAL A 143 8.00 -0.14 15.50
CA VAL A 143 8.23 1.20 16.07
C VAL A 143 9.10 1.16 17.31
N LYS A 144 9.00 0.09 18.12
CA LYS A 144 9.87 -0.10 19.31
C LYS A 144 11.30 -0.45 18.95
N SER A 145 11.54 -1.08 17.81
CA SER A 145 12.86 -1.57 17.39
C SER A 145 13.08 -1.39 15.89
N VAL A 146 13.89 -0.40 15.53
CA VAL A 146 14.34 -0.24 14.12
C VAL A 146 15.20 -1.43 13.68
N GLY A 147 15.98 -2.02 14.61
CA GLY A 147 16.73 -3.25 14.34
C GLY A 147 15.83 -4.40 13.87
N PHE A 148 14.61 -4.53 14.44
CA PHE A 148 13.63 -5.50 13.92
C PHE A 148 13.19 -5.18 12.47
N SER A 149 13.09 -3.92 12.13
CA SER A 149 12.78 -3.49 10.76
C SER A 149 13.92 -3.83 9.79
N SER A 150 15.18 -3.68 10.23
CA SER A 150 16.37 -4.14 9.49
C SER A 150 16.32 -5.65 9.27
N ASP A 151 16.06 -6.43 10.34
CA ASP A 151 15.93 -7.89 10.22
C ASP A 151 14.89 -8.30 9.16
N LEU A 152 13.75 -7.60 9.08
CA LEU A 152 12.71 -7.88 8.09
C LEU A 152 13.20 -7.59 6.65
N VAL A 153 13.95 -6.52 6.46
CA VAL A 153 14.56 -6.18 5.16
C VAL A 153 15.63 -7.22 4.79
N ASP A 154 16.47 -7.62 5.75
CA ASP A 154 17.50 -8.64 5.55
C ASP A 154 16.89 -10.03 5.21
N MET A 155 15.67 -10.31 5.67
CA MET A 155 14.89 -11.47 5.26
C MET A 155 14.37 -11.39 3.83
N GLY A 156 14.33 -10.21 3.20
CA GLY A 156 13.80 -9.97 1.87
C GLY A 156 12.47 -9.22 1.82
N ALA A 157 11.96 -8.71 2.96
CA ALA A 157 10.76 -7.88 2.95
C ALA A 157 11.08 -6.44 2.52
N ARG A 158 10.12 -5.78 1.89
CA ARG A 158 10.15 -4.34 1.62
C ARG A 158 9.24 -3.61 2.61
N LEU A 159 9.65 -2.46 3.10
CA LEU A 159 8.87 -1.69 4.07
C LEU A 159 8.15 -0.53 3.39
N GLN A 160 6.84 -0.42 3.63
CA GLN A 160 6.03 0.72 3.18
C GLN A 160 5.55 1.51 4.40
N VAL A 161 5.58 2.83 4.30
CA VAL A 161 4.97 3.75 5.26
C VAL A 161 3.92 4.62 4.59
N ASN A 162 3.01 5.17 5.39
CA ASN A 162 2.03 6.11 4.89
C ASN A 162 2.58 7.53 4.80
N VAL A 163 2.22 8.24 3.74
CA VAL A 163 2.63 9.62 3.51
C VAL A 163 2.23 10.55 4.66
N GLU A 164 1.06 10.35 5.26
CA GLU A 164 0.60 11.12 6.42
C GLU A 164 1.54 10.98 7.62
N SER A 165 2.11 9.81 7.84
CA SER A 165 3.08 9.54 8.91
C SER A 165 4.39 10.28 8.67
N ILE A 166 4.89 10.31 7.44
CA ILE A 166 6.09 11.08 7.06
C ILE A 166 5.84 12.58 7.30
N LEU A 167 4.69 13.09 6.89
CA LEU A 167 4.32 14.49 7.08
C LEU A 167 4.03 14.85 8.55
N GLY A 168 3.80 13.85 9.41
CA GLY A 168 3.50 14.04 10.84
C GLY A 168 2.04 14.34 11.13
N LYS A 169 1.15 13.94 10.23
CA LYS A 169 -0.30 14.09 10.39
C LYS A 169 -0.94 12.94 11.17
N TYR A 170 -0.21 11.83 11.39
CA TYR A 170 -0.68 10.68 12.17
C TYR A 170 -0.24 10.81 13.65
N THR A 171 0.98 10.40 13.99
CA THR A 171 1.55 10.57 15.33
C THR A 171 2.99 11.06 15.26
N TRP A 172 3.45 11.72 16.34
CA TRP A 172 4.86 12.12 16.43
C TRP A 172 5.82 10.93 16.47
N GLY A 173 5.41 9.83 17.12
CA GLY A 173 6.18 8.58 17.17
C GLY A 173 6.36 7.96 15.79
N ALA A 174 5.29 7.87 15.00
CA ALA A 174 5.32 7.38 13.62
C ALA A 174 6.24 8.25 12.76
N LYS A 175 6.12 9.58 12.84
CA LYS A 175 7.03 10.49 12.10
C LYS A 175 8.49 10.28 12.45
N ARG A 176 8.79 10.13 13.74
CA ARG A 176 10.15 9.86 14.20
C ARG A 176 10.68 8.53 13.68
N TYR A 177 9.85 7.51 13.70
CA TYR A 177 10.18 6.19 13.17
C TYR A 177 10.42 6.23 11.65
N CYS A 178 9.52 6.84 10.86
CA CYS A 178 9.71 7.02 9.42
C CYS A 178 11.06 7.72 9.10
N ARG A 179 11.42 8.74 9.88
CA ARG A 179 12.74 9.41 9.73
C ARG A 179 13.91 8.48 9.99
N LYS A 180 13.79 7.55 10.94
CA LYS A 180 14.84 6.54 11.19
C LYS A 180 14.95 5.58 10.02
N LEU A 181 13.83 5.05 9.52
CA LEU A 181 13.82 4.18 8.34
C LEU A 181 14.51 4.84 7.14
N MET A 182 14.19 6.12 6.86
CA MET A 182 14.84 6.86 5.78
C MET A 182 16.36 7.01 6.00
N LYS A 183 16.80 7.33 7.21
CA LYS A 183 18.24 7.51 7.53
C LYS A 183 19.05 6.22 7.44
N GLU A 184 18.43 5.10 7.79
CA GLU A 184 19.04 3.77 7.76
C GLU A 184 18.84 3.06 6.42
N ASP A 185 18.26 3.77 5.42
CA ASP A 185 17.95 3.28 4.08
C ASP A 185 17.09 2.01 4.04
N LEU A 186 16.17 1.89 5.00
CA LEU A 186 15.28 0.74 5.13
C LEU A 186 13.91 0.94 4.48
N LEU A 187 13.58 2.19 4.08
CA LEU A 187 12.30 2.51 3.49
C LEU A 187 12.26 2.10 2.01
N GLY A 188 11.30 1.23 1.66
CA GLY A 188 11.10 0.76 0.28
C GLY A 188 10.04 1.56 -0.48
N PHE A 189 8.92 1.86 0.16
CA PHE A 189 7.75 2.46 -0.49
C PHE A 189 7.06 3.50 0.39
N VAL A 190 6.34 4.41 -0.26
CA VAL A 190 5.39 5.32 0.41
C VAL A 190 4.02 5.17 -0.24
N GLY A 191 3.01 4.84 0.58
CA GLY A 191 1.62 4.76 0.15
C GLY A 191 0.79 5.97 0.60
N SER A 192 -0.26 6.30 -0.12
CA SER A 192 -1.23 7.31 0.33
C SER A 192 -2.15 6.76 1.41
N ASP A 193 -2.51 5.49 1.32
CA ASP A 193 -3.52 4.83 2.15
C ASP A 193 -4.80 5.69 2.22
N SER A 194 -5.14 6.30 1.07
CA SER A 194 -6.27 7.20 0.96
C SER A 194 -7.59 6.43 0.90
N HIS A 195 -8.62 6.96 1.58
CA HIS A 195 -9.91 6.31 1.69
C HIS A 195 -11.07 7.24 1.35
N ASN A 196 -10.83 8.53 1.33
CA ASN A 196 -11.85 9.54 1.05
C ASN A 196 -11.19 10.89 0.71
N THR A 197 -12.01 11.86 0.33
CA THR A 197 -11.57 13.21 -0.06
C THR A 197 -11.51 14.22 1.10
N LYS A 198 -11.74 13.79 2.35
CA LYS A 198 -11.88 14.70 3.50
C LYS A 198 -10.86 14.51 4.61
N THR A 199 -10.67 13.27 5.07
CA THR A 199 -9.85 12.96 6.25
C THR A 199 -8.61 12.15 5.91
N ARG A 200 -8.73 11.11 5.06
CA ARG A 200 -7.62 10.29 4.57
C ARG A 200 -7.42 10.55 3.09
N ILE A 201 -7.02 11.77 2.80
CA ILE A 201 -6.85 12.27 1.43
C ILE A 201 -5.51 11.82 0.82
N PRO A 202 -5.41 11.71 -0.50
CA PRO A 202 -4.13 11.58 -1.18
C PRO A 202 -3.23 12.79 -0.88
N ASN A 203 -1.96 12.55 -0.60
CA ASN A 203 -0.96 13.60 -0.31
C ASN A 203 0.43 13.19 -0.84
N ILE A 204 0.48 12.41 -1.90
CA ILE A 204 1.74 11.83 -2.41
C ILE A 204 2.71 12.93 -2.83
N GLY A 205 2.26 13.95 -3.55
CA GLY A 205 3.10 15.06 -3.99
C GLY A 205 3.75 15.82 -2.82
N ALA A 206 2.98 16.10 -1.76
CA ALA A 206 3.53 16.72 -0.56
C ALA A 206 4.56 15.82 0.15
N GLY A 207 4.33 14.49 0.15
CA GLY A 207 5.27 13.50 0.67
C GLY A 207 6.58 13.48 -0.11
N ALA A 208 6.49 13.43 -1.43
CA ALA A 208 7.66 13.43 -2.33
C ALA A 208 8.50 14.70 -2.14
N ALA A 209 7.86 15.87 -2.12
CA ALA A 209 8.54 17.14 -1.85
C ALA A 209 9.23 17.18 -0.48
N TYR A 210 8.57 16.63 0.56
CA TYR A 210 9.16 16.54 1.90
C TYR A 210 10.39 15.62 1.91
N VAL A 211 10.30 14.44 1.29
CA VAL A 211 11.40 13.47 1.24
C VAL A 211 12.56 14.02 0.42
N SER A 212 12.30 14.61 -0.76
CA SER A 212 13.32 15.27 -1.59
C SER A 212 14.08 16.34 -0.80
N LYS A 213 13.38 17.19 -0.06
CA LYS A 213 13.99 18.22 0.79
C LYS A 213 14.84 17.64 1.93
N LYS A 214 14.52 16.45 2.47
CA LYS A 214 15.18 15.87 3.64
C LYS A 214 16.30 14.89 3.30
N MET A 215 16.13 14.15 2.21
CA MET A 215 17.00 13.03 1.81
C MET A 215 17.66 13.23 0.44
N GLY A 216 17.24 14.24 -0.32
CA GLY A 216 17.69 14.50 -1.68
C GLY A 216 16.76 13.95 -2.75
N GLU A 217 16.86 14.49 -3.97
CA GLU A 217 16.00 14.14 -5.10
C GLU A 217 16.16 12.66 -5.51
N ALA A 218 17.39 12.16 -5.59
CA ALA A 218 17.65 10.76 -5.95
C ALA A 218 16.99 9.76 -4.99
N TYR A 219 16.97 10.06 -3.69
CA TYR A 219 16.28 9.23 -2.72
C TYR A 219 14.75 9.28 -2.93
N ALA A 220 14.19 10.47 -3.13
CA ALA A 220 12.78 10.63 -3.38
C ALA A 220 12.36 9.92 -4.68
N GLU A 221 13.12 10.08 -5.77
CA GLU A 221 12.87 9.41 -7.04
C GLU A 221 12.82 7.89 -6.86
N ARG A 222 13.81 7.30 -6.16
CA ARG A 222 13.83 5.87 -5.89
C ARG A 222 12.57 5.39 -5.17
N ILE A 223 12.13 6.10 -4.11
CA ILE A 223 11.03 5.65 -3.26
C ILE A 223 9.64 5.88 -3.88
N PHE A 224 9.46 6.97 -4.62
CA PHE A 224 8.17 7.34 -5.19
C PHE A 224 8.00 6.94 -6.66
N HIS A 225 9.09 6.60 -7.35
CA HIS A 225 9.06 6.23 -8.75
C HIS A 225 9.73 4.87 -9.02
N ASP A 226 11.05 4.72 -8.79
CA ASP A 226 11.80 3.56 -9.26
C ASP A 226 11.32 2.26 -8.63
N ASN A 227 11.20 2.22 -7.29
CA ASN A 227 10.74 1.03 -6.58
C ASN A 227 9.28 0.65 -6.96
N PRO A 228 8.29 1.57 -7.01
CA PRO A 228 6.96 1.26 -7.56
C PRO A 228 6.98 0.76 -9.00
N MET A 229 7.89 1.29 -9.83
CA MET A 229 8.04 0.84 -11.22
C MET A 229 8.64 -0.57 -11.32
N GLU A 230 9.43 -1.04 -10.34
CA GLU A 230 9.88 -2.44 -10.27
C GLU A 230 8.70 -3.41 -10.21
N ILE A 231 7.67 -3.08 -9.41
CA ILE A 231 6.46 -3.90 -9.31
C ILE A 231 5.78 -4.03 -10.68
N LEU A 232 5.67 -2.94 -11.42
CA LEU A 232 5.02 -2.94 -12.74
C LEU A 232 5.85 -3.64 -13.82
N ARG A 233 7.20 -3.56 -13.75
CA ARG A 233 8.09 -4.33 -14.62
C ARG A 233 7.98 -5.83 -14.36
N ASP A 234 7.98 -6.23 -13.09
CA ASP A 234 7.80 -7.63 -12.69
C ASP A 234 6.43 -8.18 -13.12
N ALA A 235 5.39 -7.34 -13.10
CA ALA A 235 4.07 -7.66 -13.62
C ALA A 235 3.98 -7.75 -15.16
N GLY A 236 4.99 -7.27 -15.89
CA GLY A 236 4.96 -7.17 -17.35
C GLY A 236 4.03 -6.08 -17.90
N GLU A 237 3.73 -5.05 -17.08
CA GLU A 237 2.83 -3.94 -17.44
C GLU A 237 3.56 -2.77 -18.12
N ILE A 238 4.91 -2.76 -18.08
CA ILE A 238 5.79 -1.75 -18.71
C ILE A 238 7.10 -2.35 -19.14
#